data_37a809f37626dcc54a04fa1be129160d
#
_entry.id   37a809f37626dcc54a04fa1be129160d
#
_cell.length_a   1.000
_cell.length_b   1.000
_cell.length_c   1.000
_cell.angle_alpha   90.00
_cell.angle_beta   90.00
_cell.angle_gamma   90.00
#
_symmetry.space_group_name_H-M   'P 1'
#
loop_
_entity.id
_entity.type
_entity.pdbx_description
1 polymer ?
#
loop_
_entity_poly.entity_id
_entity_poly.type
_entity_poly.pdbx_seq_one_letter_code
_entity_poly.pdbx_strand_id
1 'polypeptide(L)'
;MGRVWETGSVTRANFSLRVWNRAVISAIVLTIPLMSCSEKNRTATNFCRQLEKELPGMSTPLVTQSDVDVLVSRYRRIGETAPKAVADDWEKLTSMLEAASRLNTSNSTAVEEFTSRALQANTAAQRALQWVKNTCGVELSGSRPASQ
;
A
#
# COMPACT_ATOMS: atom_id res chain seq x y z
N MET A 1 49.17 18.03 16.84
CA MET A 1 49.37 16.57 16.77
C MET A 1 48.22 16.02 15.97
N GLY A 2 48.20 15.86 14.69
CA GLY A 2 49.06 15.41 13.65
C GLY A 2 48.95 13.93 13.41
N ARG A 3 48.09 13.47 12.46
CA ARG A 3 48.23 12.23 11.66
C ARG A 3 47.28 12.33 10.46
N VAL A 4 47.79 12.62 9.34
CA VAL A 4 48.43 11.86 8.28
C VAL A 4 47.46 10.91 7.56
N TRP A 5 47.19 11.31 6.34
CA TRP A 5 46.49 10.64 5.28
C TRP A 5 47.33 9.56 4.63
N GLU A 6 46.83 8.35 4.48
CA GLU A 6 47.43 7.35 3.62
C GLU A 6 46.59 7.15 2.38
N THR A 7 47.21 7.53 1.28
CA THR A 7 46.75 7.35 -0.11
C THR A 7 46.97 5.91 -0.54
N GLY A 8 45.90 5.17 -0.75
CA GLY A 8 45.93 3.83 -1.34
C GLY A 8 45.92 3.88 -2.86
N SER A 9 46.94 3.30 -3.46
CA SER A 9 47.30 3.26 -4.85
C SER A 9 46.28 2.62 -5.77
N VAL A 10 45.97 3.31 -6.88
CA VAL A 10 45.20 2.81 -8.02
C VAL A 10 46.07 1.87 -8.84
N THR A 11 45.81 0.59 -8.85
CA THR A 11 46.44 -0.39 -9.72
C THR A 11 45.72 -0.42 -11.06
N ARG A 12 46.35 0.12 -12.09
CA ARG A 12 45.94 0.00 -13.49
C ARG A 12 46.19 -1.43 -13.96
N ALA A 13 45.12 -2.19 -14.17
CA ALA A 13 45.20 -3.44 -14.90
C ALA A 13 45.08 -3.15 -16.41
N ASN A 14 46.20 -3.27 -17.11
CA ASN A 14 46.28 -3.29 -18.57
C ASN A 14 45.60 -4.57 -19.06
N PHE A 15 44.47 -4.45 -19.70
CA PHE A 15 43.83 -5.58 -20.39
C PHE A 15 44.25 -5.54 -21.86
N SER A 16 45.15 -6.45 -22.16
CA SER A 16 45.73 -6.70 -23.50
C SER A 16 44.64 -7.22 -24.44
N LEU A 17 44.44 -6.52 -25.54
CA LEU A 17 43.66 -6.96 -26.69
C LEU A 17 44.33 -8.21 -27.31
N ARG A 18 43.71 -9.36 -27.18
CA ARG A 18 43.95 -10.48 -28.11
C ARG A 18 42.65 -10.75 -28.88
N VAL A 19 42.73 -10.34 -30.12
CA VAL A 19 41.82 -10.72 -31.20
C VAL A 19 41.88 -12.24 -31.37
N TRP A 20 40.76 -12.94 -31.17
CA TRP A 20 40.55 -14.24 -31.83
C TRP A 20 39.09 -14.61 -31.99
N ASN A 21 38.74 -14.67 -33.25
CA ASN A 21 37.89 -15.62 -33.96
C ASN A 21 36.43 -15.84 -33.54
N ARG A 22 35.61 -15.43 -34.51
CA ARG A 22 34.32 -16.03 -34.96
C ARG A 22 33.83 -17.21 -34.14
N ALA A 23 32.87 -16.96 -33.27
CA ALA A 23 31.90 -17.93 -32.87
C ALA A 23 30.53 -17.24 -32.88
N VAL A 24 29.63 -17.81 -33.67
CA VAL A 24 28.23 -17.46 -33.84
C VAL A 24 27.56 -17.57 -32.48
N ILE A 25 27.32 -16.45 -31.82
CA ILE A 25 26.51 -16.42 -30.61
C ILE A 25 25.06 -16.24 -31.09
N SER A 26 24.33 -17.36 -31.19
CA SER A 26 22.88 -17.35 -31.25
C SER A 26 22.34 -16.52 -30.09
N ALA A 27 21.82 -15.35 -30.41
CA ALA A 27 21.10 -14.52 -29.46
C ALA A 27 19.80 -15.25 -29.09
N ILE A 28 19.83 -15.98 -27.98
CA ILE A 28 18.63 -16.43 -27.28
C ILE A 28 18.04 -15.17 -26.68
N VAL A 29 17.11 -14.55 -27.40
CA VAL A 29 16.23 -13.51 -26.88
C VAL A 29 15.34 -14.23 -25.84
N LEU A 30 15.77 -14.16 -24.59
CA LEU A 30 14.94 -14.54 -23.46
C LEU A 30 13.83 -13.51 -23.38
N THR A 31 12.71 -13.77 -24.06
CA THR A 31 11.45 -13.05 -23.86
C THR A 31 10.97 -13.39 -22.46
N ILE A 32 11.34 -12.57 -21.49
CA ILE A 32 10.75 -12.60 -20.16
C ILE A 32 9.29 -12.16 -20.34
N PRO A 33 8.29 -13.03 -20.14
CA PRO A 33 6.92 -12.57 -20.10
C PRO A 33 6.81 -11.67 -18.87
N LEU A 34 6.70 -10.37 -19.09
CA LEU A 34 6.31 -9.42 -18.06
C LEU A 34 4.98 -9.94 -17.49
N MET A 35 5.02 -10.44 -16.27
CA MET A 35 3.84 -10.82 -15.49
C MET A 35 3.03 -9.56 -15.18
N SER A 36 2.35 -9.03 -16.18
CA SER A 36 1.39 -7.93 -16.06
C SER A 36 0.00 -8.44 -15.65
N CYS A 37 -0.08 -9.47 -14.79
CA CYS A 37 -1.36 -10.04 -14.39
C CYS A 37 -2.07 -9.26 -13.29
N SER A 38 -1.42 -8.32 -12.62
CA SER A 38 -2.01 -7.62 -11.45
C SER A 38 -2.91 -6.45 -11.83
N GLU A 39 -2.67 -5.78 -12.94
CA GLU A 39 -3.46 -4.59 -13.34
C GLU A 39 -4.86 -4.91 -13.87
N LYS A 40 -5.05 -6.09 -14.47
CA LYS A 40 -6.31 -6.48 -15.12
C LYS A 40 -7.51 -6.57 -14.17
N ASN A 41 -7.27 -6.74 -12.87
CA ASN A 41 -8.31 -6.85 -11.85
C ASN A 41 -8.60 -5.54 -11.11
N ARG A 42 -7.77 -4.51 -11.27
CA ARG A 42 -7.88 -3.22 -10.59
C ARG A 42 -8.77 -2.25 -11.39
N THR A 43 -10.04 -2.56 -11.48
CA THR A 43 -11.03 -1.73 -12.18
C THR A 43 -12.08 -1.20 -11.21
N ALA A 44 -12.71 -0.07 -11.54
CA ALA A 44 -13.81 0.47 -10.74
C ALA A 44 -14.92 -0.56 -10.53
N THR A 45 -15.30 -1.31 -11.56
CA THR A 45 -16.33 -2.34 -11.49
C THR A 45 -15.96 -3.46 -10.51
N ASN A 46 -14.72 -3.95 -10.53
CA ASN A 46 -14.27 -5.01 -9.62
C ASN A 46 -14.17 -4.49 -8.19
N PHE A 47 -13.71 -3.27 -8.02
CA PHE A 47 -13.65 -2.61 -6.72
C PHE A 47 -15.04 -2.44 -6.11
N CYS A 48 -16.01 -1.89 -6.86
CA CYS A 48 -17.38 -1.70 -6.37
C CYS A 48 -18.04 -3.04 -6.03
N ARG A 49 -17.83 -4.07 -6.85
CA ARG A 49 -18.36 -5.42 -6.57
C ARG A 49 -17.73 -6.03 -5.30
N GLN A 50 -16.42 -5.84 -5.10
CA GLN A 50 -15.75 -6.32 -3.88
C GLN A 50 -16.23 -5.53 -2.66
N LEU A 51 -16.40 -4.23 -2.80
CA LEU A 51 -16.95 -3.37 -1.75
C LEU A 51 -18.35 -3.83 -1.35
N GLU A 52 -19.28 -4.00 -2.28
CA GLU A 52 -20.64 -4.49 -2.03
C GLU A 52 -20.65 -5.82 -1.29
N LYS A 53 -19.77 -6.73 -1.64
CA LYS A 53 -19.61 -8.03 -0.96
C LYS A 53 -19.18 -7.90 0.50
N GLU A 54 -18.31 -6.94 0.81
CA GLU A 54 -17.75 -6.76 2.14
C GLU A 54 -18.62 -5.84 3.04
N LEU A 55 -19.47 -4.98 2.45
CA LEU A 55 -20.32 -4.00 3.16
C LEU A 55 -21.10 -4.58 4.34
N PRO A 56 -21.79 -5.73 4.23
CA PRO A 56 -22.58 -6.27 5.35
C PRO A 56 -21.72 -6.52 6.59
N GLY A 57 -20.47 -6.95 6.38
CA GLY A 57 -19.54 -7.22 7.49
C GLY A 57 -18.82 -5.97 8.01
N MET A 58 -18.84 -4.87 7.27
CA MET A 58 -18.24 -3.59 7.73
C MET A 58 -19.19 -2.83 8.67
N SER A 59 -20.47 -3.14 8.65
CA SER A 59 -21.49 -2.55 9.52
C SER A 59 -21.70 -3.32 10.83
N THR A 60 -20.94 -4.40 11.05
CA THR A 60 -21.00 -5.19 12.26
C THR A 60 -20.36 -4.43 13.43
N PRO A 61 -20.99 -4.39 14.62
CA PRO A 61 -20.39 -3.76 15.79
C PRO A 61 -19.03 -4.39 16.14
N LEU A 62 -18.04 -3.56 16.41
CA LEU A 62 -16.70 -4.00 16.83
C LEU A 62 -16.71 -4.15 18.36
N VAL A 63 -16.80 -5.37 18.85
CA VAL A 63 -16.89 -5.68 20.28
C VAL A 63 -15.57 -6.28 20.79
N THR A 64 -14.87 -7.01 19.93
CA THR A 64 -13.64 -7.72 20.27
C THR A 64 -12.48 -7.30 19.36
N GLN A 65 -11.26 -7.59 19.80
CA GLN A 65 -10.07 -7.41 18.95
C GLN A 65 -10.19 -8.23 17.67
N SER A 66 -10.76 -9.41 17.73
CA SER A 66 -10.98 -10.25 16.54
C SER A 66 -11.89 -9.58 15.52
N ASP A 67 -12.90 -8.83 15.96
CA ASP A 67 -13.80 -8.11 15.04
C ASP A 67 -13.03 -7.00 14.30
N VAL A 68 -12.11 -6.32 14.99
CA VAL A 68 -11.24 -5.30 14.39
C VAL A 68 -10.31 -5.93 13.35
N ASP A 69 -9.70 -7.08 13.66
CA ASP A 69 -8.80 -7.77 12.73
C ASP A 69 -9.54 -8.28 11.48
N VAL A 70 -10.77 -8.73 11.64
CA VAL A 70 -11.67 -9.09 10.52
C VAL A 70 -11.97 -7.85 9.67
N LEU A 71 -12.30 -6.72 10.29
CA LEU A 71 -12.54 -5.46 9.58
C LEU A 71 -11.31 -5.03 8.75
N VAL A 72 -10.12 -5.01 9.36
CA VAL A 72 -8.86 -4.71 8.66
C VAL A 72 -8.67 -5.64 7.46
N SER A 73 -8.92 -6.92 7.62
CA SER A 73 -8.81 -7.91 6.54
C SER A 73 -9.78 -7.64 5.38
N ARG A 74 -10.99 -7.14 5.68
CA ARG A 74 -11.96 -6.71 4.65
C ARG A 74 -11.45 -5.52 3.86
N TYR A 75 -10.94 -4.49 4.54
CA TYR A 75 -10.36 -3.32 3.88
C TYR A 75 -9.20 -3.68 2.98
N ARG A 76 -8.34 -4.61 3.38
CA ARG A 76 -7.25 -5.13 2.54
C ARG A 76 -7.78 -5.79 1.27
N ARG A 77 -8.76 -6.71 1.39
CA ARG A 77 -9.35 -7.39 0.22
C ARG A 77 -9.99 -6.43 -0.77
N ILE A 78 -10.64 -5.36 -0.28
CA ILE A 78 -11.17 -4.30 -1.14
C ILE A 78 -10.00 -3.59 -1.84
N GLY A 79 -8.95 -3.25 -1.11
CA GLY A 79 -7.75 -2.57 -1.62
C GLY A 79 -7.02 -3.33 -2.73
N GLU A 80 -7.05 -4.68 -2.71
CA GLU A 80 -6.46 -5.51 -3.77
C GLU A 80 -7.07 -5.24 -5.16
N THR A 81 -8.32 -4.80 -5.20
CA THR A 81 -9.05 -4.48 -6.42
C THR A 81 -9.10 -2.97 -6.71
N ALA A 82 -8.52 -2.14 -5.85
CA ALA A 82 -8.58 -0.68 -5.95
C ALA A 82 -7.92 -0.19 -7.24
N PRO A 83 -8.65 0.54 -8.10
CA PRO A 83 -8.08 1.16 -9.27
C PRO A 83 -7.15 2.30 -8.87
N LYS A 84 -6.21 2.65 -9.76
CA LYS A 84 -5.18 3.65 -9.52
C LYS A 84 -5.72 4.98 -8.97
N ALA A 85 -6.93 5.35 -9.38
CA ALA A 85 -7.56 6.62 -8.96
C ALA A 85 -7.86 6.71 -7.45
N VAL A 86 -7.95 5.57 -6.73
CA VAL A 86 -8.28 5.53 -5.29
C VAL A 86 -7.30 4.66 -4.49
N ALA A 87 -6.40 3.95 -5.15
CA ALA A 87 -5.53 2.95 -4.51
C ALA A 87 -4.72 3.54 -3.35
N ASP A 88 -4.03 4.66 -3.58
CA ASP A 88 -3.16 5.29 -2.59
C ASP A 88 -3.95 5.83 -1.38
N ASP A 89 -5.14 6.37 -1.62
CA ASP A 89 -6.00 6.87 -0.55
C ASP A 89 -6.62 5.71 0.24
N TRP A 90 -6.98 4.62 -0.45
CA TRP A 90 -7.48 3.41 0.19
C TRP A 90 -6.41 2.70 1.03
N GLU A 91 -5.18 2.66 0.55
CA GLU A 91 -4.04 2.13 1.30
C GLU A 91 -3.79 2.91 2.59
N LYS A 92 -3.81 4.25 2.53
CA LYS A 92 -3.67 5.09 3.72
C LYS A 92 -4.79 4.84 4.74
N LEU A 93 -6.03 4.69 4.27
CA LEU A 93 -7.17 4.36 5.13
C LEU A 93 -6.98 2.98 5.80
N THR A 94 -6.57 1.98 5.03
CA THR A 94 -6.30 0.63 5.54
C THR A 94 -5.16 0.63 6.56
N SER A 95 -4.05 1.31 6.26
CA SER A 95 -2.91 1.47 7.18
C SER A 95 -3.32 2.12 8.51
N MET A 96 -4.21 3.10 8.46
CA MET A 96 -4.74 3.74 9.67
C MET A 96 -5.57 2.77 10.52
N LEU A 97 -6.41 1.95 9.90
CA LEU A 97 -7.17 0.92 10.61
C LEU A 97 -6.25 -0.12 11.25
N GLU A 98 -5.20 -0.52 10.54
CA GLU A 98 -4.17 -1.43 11.08
C GLU A 98 -3.40 -0.82 12.25
N ALA A 99 -3.06 0.46 12.17
CA ALA A 99 -2.39 1.16 13.28
C ALA A 99 -3.34 1.27 14.49
N ALA A 100 -4.61 1.58 14.26
CA ALA A 100 -5.64 1.63 15.30
C ALA A 100 -5.81 0.27 16.00
N SER A 101 -5.83 -0.83 15.24
CA SER A 101 -6.01 -2.19 15.76
C SER A 101 -4.88 -2.63 16.70
N ARG A 102 -3.70 -2.04 16.55
CA ARG A 102 -2.50 -2.38 17.36
C ARG A 102 -2.16 -1.32 18.40
N LEU A 103 -2.97 -0.28 18.52
CA LEU A 103 -2.68 0.84 19.39
C LEU A 103 -2.76 0.43 20.86
N ASN A 104 -1.65 0.61 21.57
CA ASN A 104 -1.65 0.50 23.03
C ASN A 104 -2.14 1.82 23.65
N THR A 105 -3.41 1.85 24.03
CA THR A 105 -4.06 3.04 24.60
C THR A 105 -3.54 3.44 25.98
N SER A 106 -2.80 2.56 26.66
CA SER A 106 -2.13 2.88 27.93
C SER A 106 -0.82 3.66 27.74
N ASN A 107 -0.32 3.76 26.51
CA ASN A 107 0.89 4.52 26.17
C ASN A 107 0.49 5.86 25.56
N SER A 108 0.61 6.95 26.34
CA SER A 108 0.22 8.29 25.91
C SER A 108 0.98 8.78 24.66
N THR A 109 2.29 8.47 24.57
CA THR A 109 3.10 8.84 23.40
C THR A 109 2.61 8.13 22.13
N ALA A 110 2.27 6.83 22.24
CA ALA A 110 1.73 6.08 21.10
C ALA A 110 0.36 6.64 20.65
N VAL A 111 -0.48 7.05 21.59
CA VAL A 111 -1.79 7.68 21.31
C VAL A 111 -1.60 9.03 20.62
N GLU A 112 -0.67 9.84 21.07
CA GLU A 112 -0.39 11.16 20.50
C GLU A 112 0.15 11.05 19.07
N GLU A 113 1.10 10.15 18.83
CA GLU A 113 1.65 9.85 17.52
C GLU A 113 0.56 9.31 16.56
N PHE A 114 -0.27 8.39 17.03
CA PHE A 114 -1.41 7.88 16.26
C PHE A 114 -2.38 9.00 15.89
N THR A 115 -2.72 9.88 16.81
CA THR A 115 -3.63 11.01 16.59
C THR A 115 -3.09 11.95 15.51
N SER A 116 -1.80 12.27 15.55
CA SER A 116 -1.14 13.07 14.53
C SER A 116 -1.22 12.44 13.14
N ARG A 117 -0.95 11.13 13.04
CA ARG A 117 -1.08 10.38 11.78
C ARG A 117 -2.52 10.31 11.28
N ALA A 118 -3.49 10.14 12.19
CA ALA A 118 -4.91 10.10 11.85
C ALA A 118 -5.38 11.43 11.24
N LEU A 119 -4.94 12.56 11.77
CA LEU A 119 -5.24 13.88 11.21
C LEU A 119 -4.67 14.03 9.79
N GLN A 120 -3.45 13.55 9.55
CA GLN A 120 -2.83 13.59 8.22
C GLN A 120 -3.54 12.66 7.22
N ALA A 121 -4.02 11.50 7.68
CA ALA A 121 -4.74 10.55 6.85
C ALA A 121 -6.20 10.95 6.56
N ASN A 122 -6.76 11.89 7.32
CA ASN A 122 -8.17 12.30 7.16
C ASN A 122 -8.49 12.78 5.74
N THR A 123 -7.61 13.55 5.12
CA THR A 123 -7.81 14.03 3.74
C THR A 123 -7.86 12.87 2.74
N ALA A 124 -7.02 11.85 2.90
CA ALA A 124 -7.04 10.66 2.06
C ALA A 124 -8.35 9.87 2.26
N ALA A 125 -8.79 9.72 3.51
CA ALA A 125 -10.06 9.07 3.84
C ALA A 125 -11.23 9.79 3.17
N GLN A 126 -11.31 11.12 3.26
CA GLN A 126 -12.36 11.90 2.62
C GLN A 126 -12.37 11.74 1.09
N ARG A 127 -11.20 11.75 0.44
CA ARG A 127 -11.11 11.52 -1.00
C ARG A 127 -11.55 10.10 -1.38
N ALA A 128 -11.14 9.08 -0.63
CA ALA A 128 -11.56 7.71 -0.87
C ALA A 128 -13.08 7.55 -0.72
N LEU A 129 -13.66 8.10 0.33
CA LEU A 129 -15.12 8.08 0.57
C LEU A 129 -15.89 8.79 -0.54
N GLN A 130 -15.42 9.97 -0.95
CA GLN A 130 -16.03 10.73 -2.04
C GLN A 130 -15.94 9.98 -3.38
N TRP A 131 -14.81 9.36 -3.66
CA TRP A 131 -14.63 8.55 -4.86
C TRP A 131 -15.58 7.35 -4.87
N VAL A 132 -15.69 6.63 -3.74
CA VAL A 132 -16.61 5.49 -3.56
C VAL A 132 -18.04 5.91 -3.80
N LYS A 133 -18.48 7.01 -3.18
CA LYS A 133 -19.82 7.55 -3.37
C LYS A 133 -20.10 7.87 -4.84
N ASN A 134 -19.18 8.55 -5.49
CA ASN A 134 -19.37 9.01 -6.88
C ASN A 134 -19.28 7.86 -7.90
N THR A 135 -18.49 6.82 -7.63
CA THR A 135 -18.19 5.75 -8.59
C THR A 135 -19.03 4.51 -8.34
N CYS A 136 -19.25 4.14 -7.07
CA CYS A 136 -19.97 2.94 -6.68
C CYS A 136 -21.41 3.23 -6.20
N GLY A 137 -21.76 4.49 -5.99
CA GLY A 137 -23.09 4.88 -5.44
C GLY A 137 -23.30 4.47 -3.97
N VAL A 138 -22.21 4.12 -3.27
CA VAL A 138 -22.25 3.65 -1.88
C VAL A 138 -21.81 4.75 -0.94
N GLU A 139 -22.61 5.04 0.07
CA GLU A 139 -22.21 5.92 1.18
C GLU A 139 -21.61 5.08 2.31
N LEU A 140 -20.30 5.15 2.44
CA LEU A 140 -19.59 4.63 3.61
C LEU A 140 -19.66 5.70 4.70
N SER A 141 -20.80 5.82 5.35
CA SER A 141 -20.97 6.73 6.48
C SER A 141 -20.19 6.19 7.68
N GLY A 142 -18.90 6.49 7.72
CA GLY A 142 -18.14 6.40 8.94
C GLY A 142 -18.68 7.44 9.92
N SER A 143 -19.31 6.95 10.99
CA SER A 143 -19.76 7.72 12.12
C SER A 143 -20.75 8.87 11.80
N ARG A 144 -22.02 8.52 11.78
CA ARG A 144 -23.02 9.47 12.23
C ARG A 144 -22.57 9.95 13.61
N PRO A 145 -22.29 11.24 13.84
CA PRO A 145 -22.15 11.73 15.19
C PRO A 145 -23.44 11.32 15.90
N ALA A 146 -23.33 10.67 17.07
CA ALA A 146 -24.50 10.40 17.90
C ALA A 146 -25.21 11.72 18.05
N SER A 147 -26.35 11.86 17.37
CA SER A 147 -27.24 13.01 17.54
C SER A 147 -27.71 12.98 18.99
N GLN A 148 -27.20 13.94 19.74
CA GLN A 148 -27.70 14.29 21.06
C GLN A 148 -29.19 14.61 21.00
#